data_73dcbc757780538f79bfddabb8d1f19b
#
_entry.id   73dcbc757780538f79bfddabb8d1f19b
#
_cell.length_a   1.000
_cell.length_b   1.000
_cell.length_c   1.000
_cell.angle_alpha   90.00
_cell.angle_beta   90.00
_cell.angle_gamma   90.00
#
_symmetry.space_group_name_H-M   'P 1'
#
loop_
_entity.id
_entity.type
_entity.pdbx_description
1 polymer ?
#
loop_
_entity_poly.entity_id
_entity_poly.type
_entity_poly.pdbx_seq_one_letter_code
_entity_poly.pdbx_strand_id
1 'polypeptide(L)'
;MAVYKFRVTFEEYDDVHRDIEIRSTQTFEDLHNCIQEAIKFDNKHDASFYMSDDNWMKGQEITSNKNPNKDVPLMKKSRLCDFIIDPHQKIYYVYDFDNNWTFFIELIKIVVDDDKQAVYPRCIKATLEAPKQYGITNMGATSTDLDFLNAEVYEEEEVLDGGGDGELKEDSIIMGDEAIGFSEEEGEGTIDEAEEI
;
A
#
# COMPACT_ATOMS: atom_id res chain seq x y z
N MET A 1 -21.06 -22.04 -13.21
CA MET A 1 -20.02 -21.07 -13.67
C MET A 1 -18.90 -21.05 -12.65
N ALA A 2 -17.67 -20.72 -13.04
CA ALA A 2 -16.61 -20.57 -12.05
C ALA A 2 -16.77 -19.25 -11.28
N VAL A 3 -16.55 -19.31 -9.98
CA VAL A 3 -16.49 -18.16 -9.08
C VAL A 3 -15.07 -18.07 -8.53
N TYR A 4 -14.46 -16.94 -8.69
CA TYR A 4 -13.13 -16.63 -8.17
C TYR A 4 -13.27 -16.00 -6.78
N LYS A 5 -12.46 -16.44 -5.85
CA LYS A 5 -12.31 -15.82 -4.55
C LYS A 5 -10.95 -15.15 -4.48
N PHE A 6 -10.97 -13.83 -4.43
CA PHE A 6 -9.77 -13.01 -4.29
C PHE A 6 -9.61 -12.53 -2.86
N ARG A 7 -8.36 -12.47 -2.42
CA ARG A 7 -7.96 -11.70 -1.24
C ARG A 7 -7.33 -10.41 -1.70
N VAL A 8 -7.83 -9.30 -1.20
CA VAL A 8 -7.33 -7.94 -1.45
C VAL A 8 -6.72 -7.44 -0.15
N THR A 9 -5.43 -7.16 -0.15
CA THR A 9 -4.65 -6.68 1.00
C THR A 9 -4.05 -5.33 0.66
N PHE A 10 -4.06 -4.39 1.60
CA PHE A 10 -3.34 -3.13 1.41
C PHE A 10 -1.83 -3.40 1.46
N GLU A 11 -1.04 -2.75 0.59
CA GLU A 11 0.41 -2.91 0.60
C GLU A 11 1.05 -2.41 1.90
N GLU A 12 0.54 -1.30 2.44
CA GLU A 12 1.07 -0.69 3.67
C GLU A 12 0.48 -1.28 4.97
N TYR A 13 -0.61 -2.07 4.87
CA TYR A 13 -1.35 -2.60 6.03
C TYR A 13 -1.68 -4.08 5.82
N ASP A 14 -0.74 -4.97 6.07
CA ASP A 14 -0.84 -6.43 5.80
C ASP A 14 -2.03 -7.10 6.50
N ASP A 15 -2.41 -6.60 7.67
CA ASP A 15 -3.52 -7.14 8.45
C ASP A 15 -4.90 -6.75 7.91
N VAL A 16 -4.96 -5.68 7.09
CA VAL A 16 -6.21 -5.17 6.53
C VAL A 16 -6.51 -5.83 5.20
N HIS A 17 -7.47 -6.75 5.17
CA HIS A 17 -7.81 -7.43 3.92
C HIS A 17 -9.33 -7.60 3.73
N ARG A 18 -9.70 -7.84 2.46
CA ARG A 18 -11.05 -8.15 2.00
C ARG A 18 -11.02 -9.42 1.16
N ASP A 19 -11.90 -10.37 1.47
CA ASP A 19 -12.12 -11.54 0.61
C ASP A 19 -13.37 -11.26 -0.25
N ILE A 20 -13.19 -11.29 -1.56
CA ILE A 20 -14.22 -10.97 -2.56
C ILE A 20 -14.47 -12.19 -3.43
N GLU A 21 -15.76 -12.52 -3.60
CA GLU A 21 -16.24 -13.51 -4.57
C GLU A 21 -16.81 -12.81 -5.80
N ILE A 22 -16.37 -13.26 -6.96
CA ILE A 22 -16.76 -12.70 -8.25
C ILE A 22 -16.84 -13.82 -9.30
N ARG A 23 -17.80 -13.74 -10.23
CA ARG A 23 -17.88 -14.71 -11.33
C ARG A 23 -16.73 -14.50 -12.31
N SER A 24 -16.18 -15.58 -12.82
CA SER A 24 -15.09 -15.54 -13.79
C SER A 24 -15.43 -14.76 -15.07
N THR A 25 -16.71 -14.67 -15.42
CA THR A 25 -17.20 -13.93 -16.59
C THR A 25 -17.42 -12.46 -16.37
N GLN A 26 -17.37 -11.98 -15.11
CA GLN A 26 -17.43 -10.55 -14.78
C GLN A 26 -16.13 -9.84 -15.13
N THR A 27 -16.18 -8.52 -15.15
CA THR A 27 -15.10 -7.67 -15.63
C THR A 27 -14.20 -7.19 -14.50
N PHE A 28 -13.03 -6.66 -14.84
CA PHE A 28 -12.17 -5.95 -13.89
C PHE A 28 -12.84 -4.68 -13.35
N GLU A 29 -13.78 -4.06 -14.09
CA GLU A 29 -14.58 -2.94 -13.59
C GLU A 29 -15.51 -3.39 -12.45
N ASP A 30 -16.13 -4.57 -12.57
CA ASP A 30 -16.95 -5.14 -11.49
C ASP A 30 -16.11 -5.42 -10.23
N LEU A 31 -14.90 -5.96 -10.41
CA LEU A 31 -13.96 -6.20 -9.31
C LEU A 31 -13.54 -4.88 -8.65
N HIS A 32 -13.15 -3.88 -9.46
CA HIS A 32 -12.80 -2.55 -8.99
C HIS A 32 -13.90 -1.93 -8.14
N ASN A 33 -15.13 -1.89 -8.64
CA ASN A 33 -16.26 -1.32 -7.92
C ASN A 33 -16.52 -2.04 -6.59
N CYS A 34 -16.44 -3.37 -6.57
CA CYS A 34 -16.59 -4.15 -5.36
C CYS A 34 -15.49 -3.88 -4.33
N ILE A 35 -14.25 -3.71 -4.77
CA ILE A 35 -13.13 -3.32 -3.89
C ILE A 35 -13.42 -1.97 -3.26
N GLN A 36 -13.74 -0.94 -4.07
CA GLN A 36 -14.00 0.42 -3.59
C GLN A 36 -15.15 0.46 -2.57
N GLU A 37 -16.22 -0.29 -2.83
CA GLU A 37 -17.34 -0.43 -1.90
C GLU A 37 -16.90 -1.11 -0.58
N ALA A 38 -16.11 -2.20 -0.68
CA ALA A 38 -15.65 -2.97 0.48
C ALA A 38 -14.70 -2.21 1.40
N ILE A 39 -13.91 -1.27 0.86
CA ILE A 39 -12.99 -0.41 1.61
C ILE A 39 -13.58 0.97 1.93
N LYS A 40 -14.78 1.28 1.42
CA LYS A 40 -15.49 2.56 1.61
C LYS A 40 -14.75 3.78 1.06
N PHE A 41 -14.07 3.60 -0.08
CA PHE A 41 -13.47 4.71 -0.81
C PHE A 41 -14.50 5.33 -1.79
N ASP A 42 -14.24 6.53 -2.26
CA ASP A 42 -15.21 7.34 -3.00
C ASP A 42 -15.35 6.99 -4.49
N ASN A 43 -14.46 6.13 -5.01
CA ASN A 43 -14.46 5.65 -6.40
C ASN A 43 -14.44 6.78 -7.46
N LYS A 44 -13.72 7.89 -7.19
CA LYS A 44 -13.67 9.05 -8.09
C LYS A 44 -12.37 9.17 -8.88
N HIS A 45 -11.38 8.36 -8.54
CA HIS A 45 -10.04 8.42 -9.13
C HIS A 45 -9.82 7.29 -10.13
N ASP A 46 -8.87 7.51 -11.03
CA ASP A 46 -8.44 6.48 -11.96
C ASP A 46 -7.70 5.34 -11.25
N ALA A 47 -7.78 4.15 -11.83
CA ALA A 47 -7.17 2.95 -11.30
C ALA A 47 -6.63 2.06 -12.40
N SER A 48 -5.64 1.22 -12.05
CA SER A 48 -5.13 0.17 -12.93
C SER A 48 -4.84 -1.11 -12.16
N PHE A 49 -5.16 -2.23 -12.79
CA PHE A 49 -4.69 -3.55 -12.39
C PHE A 49 -3.48 -3.92 -13.25
N TYR A 50 -2.52 -4.58 -12.63
CA TYR A 50 -1.34 -5.14 -13.30
C TYR A 50 -1.29 -6.63 -13.02
N MET A 51 -1.37 -7.45 -14.07
CA MET A 51 -1.15 -8.89 -13.92
C MET A 51 0.27 -9.10 -13.42
N SER A 52 0.43 -9.85 -12.35
CA SER A 52 1.73 -9.96 -11.66
C SER A 52 2.20 -11.40 -11.58
N ASP A 53 3.50 -11.56 -11.48
CA ASP A 53 4.17 -12.81 -11.13
C ASP A 53 4.24 -13.03 -9.60
N ASP A 54 4.92 -14.10 -9.19
CA ASP A 54 5.09 -14.42 -7.76
C ASP A 54 5.88 -13.37 -6.96
N ASN A 55 6.64 -12.51 -7.64
CA ASN A 55 7.43 -11.44 -7.03
C ASN A 55 6.70 -10.08 -7.06
N TRP A 56 5.42 -10.05 -7.41
CA TRP A 56 4.60 -8.85 -7.54
C TRP A 56 5.10 -7.86 -8.61
N MET A 57 5.86 -8.36 -9.59
CA MET A 57 6.30 -7.54 -10.71
C MET A 57 5.11 -7.15 -11.58
N LYS A 58 5.00 -5.85 -11.88
CA LYS A 58 3.91 -5.31 -12.72
C LYS A 58 4.10 -5.77 -14.17
N GLY A 59 3.18 -6.59 -14.65
CA GLY A 59 3.10 -7.05 -16.03
C GLY A 59 2.06 -6.28 -16.84
N GLN A 60 1.16 -7.00 -17.53
CA GLN A 60 0.13 -6.40 -18.36
C GLN A 60 -0.83 -5.52 -17.54
N GLU A 61 -0.99 -4.27 -17.98
CA GLU A 61 -1.90 -3.30 -17.39
C GLU A 61 -3.32 -3.46 -17.92
N ILE A 62 -4.31 -3.24 -17.06
CA ILE A 62 -5.74 -3.13 -17.35
C ILE A 62 -6.25 -1.90 -16.62
N THR A 63 -6.67 -0.86 -17.34
CA THR A 63 -6.95 0.46 -16.75
C THR A 63 -8.43 0.85 -16.77
N SER A 64 -8.85 1.69 -15.81
CA SER A 64 -10.16 2.35 -15.83
C SER A 64 -10.20 3.51 -16.82
N ASN A 65 -9.06 4.19 -17.02
CA ASN A 65 -8.95 5.38 -17.85
C ASN A 65 -8.96 5.01 -19.33
N LYS A 66 -9.64 5.81 -20.13
CA LYS A 66 -9.56 5.77 -21.59
C LYS A 66 -8.23 6.36 -22.04
N ASN A 67 -7.16 5.61 -21.83
CA ASN A 67 -5.82 6.04 -22.19
C ASN A 67 -5.73 6.29 -23.71
N PRO A 68 -5.32 7.47 -24.15
CA PRO A 68 -5.07 7.73 -25.58
C PRO A 68 -3.90 6.91 -26.15
N ASN A 69 -3.04 6.32 -25.34
CA ASN A 69 -1.94 5.42 -25.73
C ASN A 69 -2.39 3.96 -25.92
N LYS A 70 -3.48 3.73 -26.48
CA LYS A 70 -4.08 2.77 -27.41
C LYS A 70 -4.03 1.26 -27.15
N ASP A 71 -3.05 0.71 -26.46
CA ASP A 71 -2.88 -0.75 -26.39
C ASP A 71 -3.20 -1.34 -25.01
N VAL A 72 -3.57 -0.47 -24.03
CA VAL A 72 -3.93 -0.93 -22.69
C VAL A 72 -5.41 -1.33 -22.65
N PRO A 73 -5.72 -2.58 -22.28
CA PRO A 73 -7.10 -3.04 -22.11
C PRO A 73 -7.86 -2.20 -21.08
N LEU A 74 -9.14 -1.93 -21.38
CA LEU A 74 -10.02 -1.24 -20.46
C LEU A 74 -10.69 -2.22 -19.51
N MET A 75 -10.76 -1.90 -18.22
CA MET A 75 -11.42 -2.71 -17.18
C MET A 75 -12.81 -3.16 -17.57
N LYS A 76 -13.60 -2.25 -18.15
CA LYS A 76 -14.98 -2.49 -18.59
C LYS A 76 -15.12 -3.56 -19.66
N LYS A 77 -14.07 -3.77 -20.46
CA LYS A 77 -14.08 -4.72 -21.60
C LYS A 77 -13.31 -6.00 -21.29
N SER A 78 -12.58 -6.05 -20.20
CA SER A 78 -11.69 -7.14 -19.82
C SER A 78 -12.37 -8.04 -18.80
N ARG A 79 -12.73 -9.27 -19.22
CA ARG A 79 -13.30 -10.26 -18.31
C ARG A 79 -12.18 -10.95 -17.53
N LEU A 80 -12.43 -11.29 -16.29
CA LEU A 80 -11.44 -11.95 -15.43
C LEU A 80 -10.91 -13.26 -16.03
N CYS A 81 -11.79 -14.09 -16.62
CA CYS A 81 -11.39 -15.37 -17.21
C CYS A 81 -10.44 -15.25 -18.42
N ASP A 82 -10.36 -14.09 -19.04
CA ASP A 82 -9.48 -13.87 -20.19
C ASP A 82 -8.03 -13.58 -19.78
N PHE A 83 -7.79 -13.25 -18.50
CA PHE A 83 -6.50 -12.85 -17.94
C PHE A 83 -6.00 -13.77 -16.84
N ILE A 84 -6.89 -14.44 -16.13
CA ILE A 84 -6.53 -15.36 -15.04
C ILE A 84 -6.12 -16.71 -15.65
N ILE A 85 -4.83 -17.00 -15.61
CA ILE A 85 -4.22 -18.21 -16.15
C ILE A 85 -3.63 -19.12 -15.08
N ASP A 86 -3.41 -18.60 -13.87
CA ASP A 86 -2.83 -19.30 -12.75
C ASP A 86 -3.86 -19.47 -11.60
N PRO A 87 -3.95 -20.64 -10.94
CA PRO A 87 -4.85 -20.85 -9.80
C PRO A 87 -4.50 -20.02 -8.57
N HIS A 88 -3.31 -19.44 -8.52
CA HIS A 88 -2.83 -18.50 -7.50
C HIS A 88 -2.44 -17.15 -8.09
N GLN A 89 -3.10 -16.75 -9.17
CA GLN A 89 -2.80 -15.52 -9.88
C GLN A 89 -2.71 -14.33 -8.93
N LYS A 90 -1.59 -13.63 -9.01
CA LYS A 90 -1.33 -12.36 -8.33
C LYS A 90 -1.62 -11.20 -9.24
N ILE A 91 -2.22 -10.16 -8.68
CA ILE A 91 -2.59 -8.94 -9.39
C ILE A 91 -2.22 -7.77 -8.49
N TYR A 92 -1.42 -6.84 -9.00
CA TYR A 92 -1.11 -5.60 -8.33
C TYR A 92 -2.15 -4.55 -8.75
N TYR A 93 -2.78 -3.89 -7.79
CA TYR A 93 -3.82 -2.91 -8.06
C TYR A 93 -3.44 -1.56 -7.48
N VAL A 94 -3.55 -0.52 -8.30
CA VAL A 94 -3.29 0.88 -7.93
C VAL A 94 -4.57 1.67 -8.12
N TYR A 95 -4.95 2.41 -7.11
CA TYR A 95 -6.06 3.35 -7.13
C TYR A 95 -5.56 4.73 -6.74
N ASP A 96 -6.03 5.77 -7.41
CA ASP A 96 -5.65 7.16 -7.18
C ASP A 96 -4.12 7.35 -7.33
N PHE A 97 -3.68 7.58 -8.55
CA PHE A 97 -2.25 7.70 -8.87
C PHE A 97 -1.54 8.87 -8.19
N ASP A 98 -2.29 9.86 -7.69
CA ASP A 98 -1.73 11.00 -6.96
C ASP A 98 -1.40 10.61 -5.52
N ASN A 99 -2.29 9.88 -4.84
CA ASN A 99 -2.09 9.36 -3.49
C ASN A 99 -1.50 7.95 -3.46
N ASN A 100 -1.45 7.28 -4.61
CA ASN A 100 -0.83 5.98 -4.84
C ASN A 100 -1.30 4.88 -3.87
N TRP A 101 -2.62 4.71 -3.74
CA TRP A 101 -3.18 3.60 -2.98
C TRP A 101 -2.92 2.28 -3.67
N THR A 102 -2.15 1.40 -3.05
CA THR A 102 -1.66 0.15 -3.61
C THR A 102 -2.16 -1.06 -2.85
N PHE A 103 -2.49 -2.11 -3.61
CA PHE A 103 -3.09 -3.33 -3.08
C PHE A 103 -2.49 -4.55 -3.76
N PHE A 104 -2.28 -5.58 -2.97
CA PHE A 104 -1.98 -6.93 -3.41
C PHE A 104 -3.27 -7.73 -3.50
N ILE A 105 -3.53 -8.32 -4.66
CA ILE A 105 -4.71 -9.16 -4.90
C ILE A 105 -4.24 -10.54 -5.29
N GLU A 106 -4.68 -11.54 -4.56
CA GLU A 106 -4.35 -12.95 -4.82
C GLU A 106 -5.63 -13.76 -5.02
N LEU A 107 -5.62 -14.59 -6.07
CA LEU A 107 -6.66 -15.60 -6.27
C LEU A 107 -6.42 -16.76 -5.30
N ILE A 108 -7.22 -16.82 -4.24
CA ILE A 108 -7.04 -17.84 -3.18
C ILE A 108 -7.86 -19.09 -3.40
N LYS A 109 -8.91 -19.04 -4.23
CA LYS A 109 -9.78 -20.19 -4.52
C LYS A 109 -10.59 -20.00 -5.79
N ILE A 110 -10.76 -21.08 -6.52
CA ILE A 110 -11.73 -21.19 -7.62
C ILE A 110 -12.82 -22.16 -7.18
N VAL A 111 -14.07 -21.71 -7.24
CA VAL A 111 -15.25 -22.52 -6.91
C VAL A 111 -16.02 -22.78 -8.18
N VAL A 112 -16.33 -24.03 -8.47
CA VAL A 112 -17.09 -24.43 -9.69
C VAL A 112 -18.60 -24.41 -9.42
N ASP A 113 -19.01 -24.21 -8.19
CA ASP A 113 -20.42 -24.14 -7.85
C ASP A 113 -20.93 -22.69 -7.93
N ASP A 114 -22.04 -22.54 -8.61
CA ASP A 114 -22.68 -21.24 -8.81
C ASP A 114 -23.96 -21.23 -7.96
N ASP A 115 -23.88 -20.65 -6.80
CA ASP A 115 -25.10 -20.37 -6.02
C ASP A 115 -25.98 -19.41 -6.84
N LYS A 116 -27.00 -19.94 -7.46
CA LYS A 116 -27.93 -19.20 -8.34
C LYS A 116 -28.68 -18.09 -7.61
N GLN A 117 -28.71 -18.13 -6.28
CA GLN A 117 -29.38 -17.13 -5.43
C GLN A 117 -28.40 -16.02 -5.01
N ALA A 118 -27.10 -16.25 -5.08
CA ALA A 118 -26.10 -15.26 -4.68
C ALA A 118 -25.89 -14.20 -5.76
N VAL A 119 -25.82 -12.97 -5.30
CA VAL A 119 -25.44 -11.81 -6.13
C VAL A 119 -23.92 -11.66 -6.12
N TYR A 120 -23.31 -11.52 -7.28
CA TYR A 120 -21.88 -11.30 -7.47
C TYR A 120 -21.63 -10.01 -8.25
N PRO A 121 -20.53 -9.29 -7.99
CA PRO A 121 -19.50 -9.57 -6.98
C PRO A 121 -20.00 -9.29 -5.55
N ARG A 122 -19.32 -9.87 -4.56
CA ARG A 122 -19.63 -9.60 -3.14
C ARG A 122 -18.40 -9.71 -2.25
N CYS A 123 -18.29 -8.84 -1.26
CA CYS A 123 -17.32 -8.98 -0.20
C CYS A 123 -17.86 -9.94 0.86
N ILE A 124 -17.17 -11.07 1.08
CA ILE A 124 -17.60 -12.12 2.02
C ILE A 124 -16.88 -12.06 3.36
N LYS A 125 -15.73 -11.35 3.41
CA LYS A 125 -14.97 -11.15 4.64
C LYS A 125 -14.29 -9.79 4.59
N ALA A 126 -14.40 -9.05 5.69
CA ALA A 126 -13.65 -7.83 5.93
C ALA A 126 -12.90 -7.99 7.26
N THR A 127 -11.58 -7.85 7.24
CA THR A 127 -10.72 -7.93 8.41
C THR A 127 -10.14 -6.56 8.67
N LEU A 128 -10.35 -6.06 9.86
CA LEU A 128 -10.03 -4.71 10.31
C LEU A 128 -10.68 -3.59 9.46
N GLU A 129 -10.65 -2.39 9.98
CA GLU A 129 -11.13 -1.23 9.24
C GLU A 129 -10.10 -0.80 8.19
N ALA A 130 -10.59 -0.38 7.03
CA ALA A 130 -9.74 0.20 6.01
C ALA A 130 -9.24 1.57 6.50
N PRO A 131 -8.00 1.96 6.16
CA PRO A 131 -7.50 3.30 6.42
C PRO A 131 -8.41 4.34 5.76
N LYS A 132 -8.44 5.56 6.29
CA LYS A 132 -9.21 6.66 5.68
C LYS A 132 -8.56 7.07 4.37
N GLN A 133 -9.32 7.11 3.29
CA GLN A 133 -8.84 7.50 1.95
C GLN A 133 -8.17 8.88 1.96
N TYR A 134 -8.77 9.82 2.67
CA TYR A 134 -8.21 11.16 2.85
C TYR A 134 -7.76 11.31 4.30
N GLY A 135 -6.57 11.87 4.50
CA GLY A 135 -6.11 12.29 5.81
C GLY A 135 -7.13 13.23 6.45
N ILE A 136 -7.06 13.45 7.75
CA ILE A 136 -7.92 14.41 8.45
C ILE A 136 -7.57 15.81 7.94
N THR A 137 -8.15 16.20 6.81
CA THR A 137 -8.25 17.62 6.47
C THR A 137 -9.25 18.18 7.47
N ASN A 138 -8.82 19.12 8.30
CA ASN A 138 -9.63 19.87 9.27
C ASN A 138 -10.74 20.69 8.59
N MET A 139 -11.57 20.04 7.80
CA MET A 139 -12.82 20.62 7.31
C MET A 139 -13.98 20.01 8.09
N GLY A 140 -14.10 20.42 9.33
CA GLY A 140 -15.21 20.05 10.21
C GLY A 140 -14.84 19.53 11.58
N ALA A 141 -13.58 19.66 12.03
CA ALA A 141 -13.27 19.53 13.45
C ALA A 141 -13.99 20.64 14.19
N THR A 142 -15.05 20.30 14.91
CA THR A 142 -15.64 21.20 15.90
C THR A 142 -14.56 21.50 16.94
N SER A 143 -14.60 22.69 17.54
CA SER A 143 -13.60 23.16 18.51
C SER A 143 -13.31 22.19 19.67
N THR A 144 -14.15 21.21 19.89
CA THR A 144 -14.00 20.13 20.87
C THR A 144 -12.92 19.09 20.50
N ASP A 145 -12.62 18.89 19.20
CA ASP A 145 -11.62 17.90 18.77
C ASP A 145 -10.19 18.46 18.84
N LEU A 146 -10.04 19.80 18.83
CA LEU A 146 -8.76 20.48 18.99
C LEU A 146 -8.32 20.56 20.45
N ASP A 147 -9.27 20.62 21.39
CA ASP A 147 -8.98 20.67 22.82
C ASP A 147 -8.40 19.33 23.34
N PHE A 148 -8.76 18.21 22.71
CA PHE A 148 -8.24 16.89 23.08
C PHE A 148 -6.79 16.67 22.63
N LEU A 149 -6.39 17.24 21.50
CA LEU A 149 -5.01 17.13 20.99
C LEU A 149 -4.04 18.10 21.68
N ASN A 150 -4.55 19.19 22.29
CA ASN A 150 -3.75 20.16 23.03
C ASN A 150 -3.63 19.84 24.54
N ALA A 151 -4.40 18.89 25.04
CA ALA A 151 -4.41 18.55 26.47
C ALA A 151 -3.21 17.72 26.94
N GLU A 152 -2.40 17.18 26.02
CA GLU A 152 -1.23 16.36 26.37
C GLU A 152 0.10 17.12 26.37
N VAL A 153 0.13 18.43 26.17
CA VAL A 153 1.39 19.20 26.05
C VAL A 153 1.67 20.11 27.27
N TYR A 154 0.78 20.18 28.25
CA TYR A 154 0.99 21.00 29.46
C TYR A 154 0.96 20.15 30.74
N GLU A 155 1.92 19.26 30.93
CA GLU A 155 2.37 18.88 32.26
C GLU A 155 3.49 19.85 32.71
N GLU A 156 3.07 20.84 33.43
CA GLU A 156 3.62 21.46 34.67
C GLU A 156 5.14 21.31 34.87
N GLU A 157 5.88 22.35 34.53
CA GLU A 157 7.06 22.71 35.32
C GLU A 157 6.61 23.65 36.47
N GLU A 158 6.39 23.09 37.63
CA GLU A 158 6.37 23.87 38.89
C GLU A 158 7.77 24.44 39.13
N VAL A 159 7.89 25.74 38.90
CA VAL A 159 9.04 26.50 39.32
C VAL A 159 8.97 26.69 40.85
N LEU A 160 9.75 25.93 41.58
CA LEU A 160 10.07 26.23 42.98
C LEU A 160 11.11 27.33 43.00
N ASP A 161 10.63 28.52 43.36
CA ASP A 161 11.42 29.66 43.82
C ASP A 161 12.20 29.27 45.09
N GLY A 162 13.53 29.40 45.04
CA GLY A 162 14.39 29.15 46.16
C GLY A 162 15.75 29.80 45.93
N GLY A 163 15.90 31.03 46.36
CA GLY A 163 17.12 31.82 46.26
C GLY A 163 18.33 31.19 46.94
N GLY A 164 19.51 31.51 46.42
CA GLY A 164 20.79 31.16 47.00
C GLY A 164 21.95 31.65 46.17
N ASP A 165 22.53 32.77 46.60
CA ASP A 165 23.79 33.34 46.13
C ASP A 165 24.95 32.33 46.12
N GLY A 166 25.85 32.40 45.11
CA GLY A 166 27.11 31.66 45.21
C GLY A 166 27.94 31.62 43.93
N GLU A 167 28.69 32.68 43.71
CA GLU A 167 30.09 32.70 43.29
C GLU A 167 30.58 31.92 42.07
N LEU A 168 31.12 32.70 41.13
CA LEU A 168 31.92 32.38 39.95
C LEU A 168 33.15 31.52 40.28
N LYS A 169 33.41 30.50 39.48
CA LYS A 169 34.79 30.07 39.11
C LYS A 169 34.84 29.59 37.69
N GLU A 170 35.61 30.33 36.91
CA GLU A 170 36.19 29.89 35.64
C GLU A 170 37.15 28.74 35.90
N ASP A 171 37.17 27.72 35.00
CA ASP A 171 38.44 27.12 34.57
C ASP A 171 38.23 26.17 33.35
N SER A 172 38.85 26.60 32.26
CA SER A 172 39.71 25.89 31.31
C SER A 172 39.25 24.62 30.58
N ILE A 173 38.99 24.78 29.32
CA ILE A 173 39.73 24.25 28.13
C ILE A 173 40.37 22.86 28.32
N ILE A 174 39.91 21.87 27.51
CA ILE A 174 40.80 20.95 26.82
C ILE A 174 40.17 20.58 25.50
N MET A 175 40.91 20.92 24.42
CA MET A 175 40.78 20.35 23.08
C MET A 175 41.19 18.88 23.10
N GLY A 176 40.53 18.07 22.33
CA GLY A 176 40.93 16.72 22.00
C GLY A 176 40.57 16.44 20.54
N ASP A 177 41.51 16.78 19.67
CA ASP A 177 41.58 16.40 18.27
C ASP A 177 42.00 14.92 18.21
N GLU A 178 41.23 14.04 17.60
CA GLU A 178 41.77 12.77 17.09
C GLU A 178 41.10 12.40 15.77
N ALA A 179 41.84 12.66 14.72
CA ALA A 179 41.68 12.12 13.39
C ALA A 179 42.23 10.68 13.33
N ILE A 180 41.44 9.76 12.85
CA ILE A 180 41.86 8.45 12.37
C ILE A 180 41.09 8.23 11.07
N GLY A 181 41.68 8.27 9.89
CA GLY A 181 42.64 7.30 9.40
C GLY A 181 41.89 6.45 8.38
N PHE A 182 41.83 6.97 7.12
CA PHE A 182 41.30 6.31 5.93
C PHE A 182 42.41 5.35 5.44
N SER A 183 42.10 4.05 5.26
CA SER A 183 42.92 3.12 4.53
C SER A 183 42.17 2.55 3.35
N GLU A 184 42.56 2.97 2.17
CA GLU A 184 42.31 2.35 0.88
C GLU A 184 43.06 1.01 0.83
N GLU A 185 42.38 -0.06 0.47
CA GLU A 185 42.98 -1.26 -0.10
C GLU A 185 42.42 -1.50 -1.49
N GLU A 186 43.27 -1.19 -2.47
CA GLU A 186 43.14 -1.66 -3.84
C GLU A 186 43.54 -3.15 -3.89
N GLY A 187 42.66 -3.97 -4.45
CA GLY A 187 42.92 -5.37 -4.78
C GLY A 187 42.75 -5.58 -6.29
N GLU A 188 43.81 -5.44 -7.05
CA GLU A 188 43.91 -5.97 -8.41
C GLU A 188 43.94 -7.50 -8.37
N GLY A 189 43.15 -8.12 -9.25
CA GLY A 189 43.13 -9.57 -9.45
C GLY A 189 42.66 -9.95 -10.85
N THR A 190 43.59 -9.86 -11.76
CA THR A 190 43.94 -10.67 -12.95
C THR A 190 42.85 -11.57 -13.57
N ILE A 191 42.61 -11.27 -14.82
CA ILE A 191 42.02 -12.07 -15.90
C ILE A 191 42.85 -13.36 -16.14
N ASP A 192 42.14 -14.49 -16.28
CA ASP A 192 42.63 -15.68 -16.98
C ASP A 192 41.67 -16.08 -18.08
N GLU A 193 42.15 -15.95 -19.32
CA GLU A 193 41.66 -16.61 -20.52
C GLU A 193 42.04 -18.09 -20.49
N ALA A 194 41.13 -18.97 -20.88
CA ALA A 194 41.39 -20.24 -21.54
C ALA A 194 40.08 -20.70 -22.20
N GLU A 195 39.96 -20.56 -23.46
CA GLU A 195 40.15 -21.47 -24.61
C GLU A 195 39.58 -22.88 -24.45
N GLU A 196 38.67 -23.13 -25.42
CA GLU A 196 38.43 -24.32 -26.24
C GLU A 196 38.40 -25.73 -25.57
N ILE A 197 37.29 -26.42 -25.65
CA ILE A 197 37.04 -27.52 -26.65
C ILE A 197 35.55 -27.77 -26.75
#